data_9085d7648df6f9d4fc40e6aaffde9a60
#
_entry.id   9085d7648df6f9d4fc40e6aaffde9a60
#
_cell.length_a   1.000
_cell.length_b   1.000
_cell.length_c   1.000
_cell.angle_alpha   90.00
_cell.angle_beta   90.00
_cell.angle_gamma   90.00
#
_symmetry.space_group_name_H-M   'P 1'
#
loop_
_entity.id
_entity.type
_entity.pdbx_description
1 polymer ?
#
loop_
_entity_poly.entity_id
_entity_poly.type
_entity_poly.pdbx_seq_one_letter_code
_entity_poly.pdbx_strand_id
1 'polypeptide(L)'
;MEKSIQYAELRKPLVINNLESQFYIMDRREVYRILSEEGIDLPRYAILNRDKGEEEQFEEQDDHVVVNGVLFNKPFVEKPVDAEDHNIIIYYPASAGGGSQRLFRKIGSRSSVYSPESNVRREGSYIYEDFMATDGTDVKVYTVGPDYAHAEARKSPALDGKVERNSEGKEVRYPVILSNKEKLIARKVCLAFNQTVCGFDLLRANGRSCVCDVNGFSFVKNSHKYYDDCSNILGNMILRELAPTLHIPWIQPFQLDDPPIVPTTVGKMMELRCVVAVVRHGDRTPKQKMKLEVKHPMFFDLFKRMNGFSVGHIKLKKPKHLQEVLDIARFLIAEIEKGGSSNEVIEEKKNKLEQVF
;
A
#
# COMPACT_ATOMS: atom_id res chain seq x y z
N MET A 1 -1.75 -10.90 -30.52
CA MET A 1 -1.79 -9.43 -30.63
C MET A 1 -2.11 -8.97 -32.05
N GLU A 2 -1.40 -9.43 -33.08
CA GLU A 2 -1.62 -9.05 -34.49
C GLU A 2 -3.08 -9.14 -34.97
N LYS A 3 -3.79 -10.24 -34.66
CA LYS A 3 -5.23 -10.38 -34.98
C LYS A 3 -6.11 -9.32 -34.32
N SER A 4 -5.73 -8.87 -33.13
CA SER A 4 -6.48 -7.80 -32.42
C SER A 4 -6.24 -6.44 -33.07
N ILE A 5 -5.03 -6.17 -33.58
CA ILE A 5 -4.71 -4.96 -34.32
C ILE A 5 -5.47 -4.96 -35.64
N GLN A 6 -5.40 -6.05 -36.43
CA GLN A 6 -6.16 -6.20 -37.68
C GLN A 6 -7.66 -6.03 -37.47
N TYR A 7 -8.20 -6.56 -36.37
CA TYR A 7 -9.61 -6.36 -36.02
C TYR A 7 -9.91 -4.90 -35.70
N ALA A 8 -9.04 -4.24 -34.92
CA ALA A 8 -9.21 -2.85 -34.56
C ALA A 8 -9.13 -1.92 -35.79
N GLU A 9 -8.22 -2.18 -36.73
CA GLU A 9 -8.13 -1.46 -38.01
C GLU A 9 -9.39 -1.63 -38.87
N LEU A 10 -9.89 -2.87 -38.96
CA LEU A 10 -11.05 -3.20 -39.78
C LEU A 10 -12.38 -2.66 -39.20
N ARG A 11 -12.57 -2.79 -37.88
CA ARG A 11 -13.85 -2.52 -37.23
C ARG A 11 -13.88 -1.18 -36.49
N LYS A 12 -12.72 -0.55 -36.29
CA LYS A 12 -12.53 0.75 -35.61
C LYS A 12 -13.30 0.84 -34.28
N PRO A 13 -13.19 -0.16 -33.38
CA PRO A 13 -13.81 -0.09 -32.06
C PRO A 13 -13.15 1.01 -31.22
N LEU A 14 -13.80 1.44 -30.14
CA LEU A 14 -13.14 2.20 -29.10
C LEU A 14 -12.09 1.31 -28.42
N VAL A 15 -10.82 1.72 -28.50
CA VAL A 15 -9.68 1.00 -27.92
C VAL A 15 -9.21 1.75 -26.67
N ILE A 16 -9.33 1.11 -25.51
CA ILE A 16 -8.95 1.71 -24.22
C ILE A 16 -7.44 1.73 -24.04
N ASN A 17 -6.77 0.62 -24.34
CA ASN A 17 -5.32 0.50 -24.32
C ASN A 17 -4.79 0.36 -25.77
N ASN A 18 -3.81 1.17 -26.14
CA ASN A 18 -3.22 1.09 -27.48
C ASN A 18 -2.58 -0.29 -27.68
N LEU A 19 -2.99 -0.98 -28.76
CA LEU A 19 -2.56 -2.34 -29.03
C LEU A 19 -1.11 -2.42 -29.56
N GLU A 20 -0.69 -1.44 -30.36
CA GLU A 20 0.66 -1.40 -30.93
C GLU A 20 1.69 -1.12 -29.84
N SER A 21 1.38 -0.24 -28.89
CA SER A 21 2.25 0.08 -27.77
C SER A 21 2.51 -1.12 -26.83
N GLN A 22 1.71 -2.19 -26.92
CA GLN A 22 1.98 -3.44 -26.21
C GLN A 22 3.28 -4.11 -26.68
N PHE A 23 3.69 -3.91 -27.93
CA PHE A 23 4.96 -4.47 -28.42
C PHE A 23 6.17 -3.83 -27.76
N TYR A 24 6.12 -2.52 -27.46
CA TYR A 24 7.20 -1.85 -26.74
C TYR A 24 7.40 -2.39 -25.32
N ILE A 25 6.31 -2.83 -24.68
CA ILE A 25 6.36 -3.39 -23.32
C ILE A 25 6.99 -4.78 -23.31
N MET A 26 7.02 -5.50 -24.44
CA MET A 26 7.60 -6.84 -24.53
C MET A 26 9.14 -6.82 -24.60
N ASP A 27 9.76 -5.69 -24.92
CA ASP A 27 11.22 -5.51 -24.92
C ASP A 27 11.62 -4.51 -23.83
N ARG A 28 12.34 -4.97 -22.80
CA ARG A 28 12.78 -4.10 -21.70
C ARG A 28 13.70 -2.97 -22.16
N ARG A 29 14.41 -3.12 -23.27
CA ARG A 29 15.23 -2.04 -23.88
C ARG A 29 14.35 -0.87 -24.28
N GLU A 30 13.24 -1.15 -24.96
CA GLU A 30 12.27 -0.14 -25.37
C GLU A 30 11.56 0.49 -24.15
N VAL A 31 11.21 -0.33 -23.14
CA VAL A 31 10.64 0.18 -21.88
C VAL A 31 11.59 1.19 -21.24
N TYR A 32 12.87 0.84 -21.09
CA TYR A 32 13.85 1.71 -20.45
C TYR A 32 14.16 2.97 -21.27
N ARG A 33 14.20 2.84 -22.60
CA ARG A 33 14.34 3.98 -23.51
C ARG A 33 13.19 4.98 -23.33
N ILE A 34 11.95 4.52 -23.43
CA ILE A 34 10.74 5.36 -23.29
C ILE A 34 10.71 6.02 -21.90
N LEU A 35 10.97 5.26 -20.84
CA LEU A 35 10.99 5.81 -19.48
C LEU A 35 12.07 6.88 -19.31
N SER A 36 13.26 6.68 -19.90
CA SER A 36 14.36 7.65 -19.86
C SER A 36 14.02 8.93 -20.61
N GLU A 37 13.44 8.81 -21.81
CA GLU A 37 13.01 9.95 -22.63
C GLU A 37 11.95 10.82 -21.93
N GLU A 38 11.07 10.18 -21.16
CA GLU A 38 10.06 10.87 -20.34
C GLU A 38 10.65 11.45 -19.02
N GLY A 39 11.94 11.25 -18.76
CA GLY A 39 12.59 11.70 -17.53
C GLY A 39 12.02 11.03 -16.29
N ILE A 40 11.67 9.76 -16.40
CA ILE A 40 11.25 8.92 -15.27
C ILE A 40 12.49 8.29 -14.64
N ASP A 41 12.59 8.38 -13.32
CA ASP A 41 13.72 7.81 -12.59
C ASP A 41 13.77 6.28 -12.74
N LEU A 42 14.93 5.79 -13.17
CA LEU A 42 15.30 4.38 -13.31
C LEU A 42 16.49 4.06 -12.40
N PRO A 43 16.73 2.80 -12.02
CA PRO A 43 18.05 2.38 -11.57
C PRO A 43 19.09 2.71 -12.66
N ARG A 44 20.33 3.01 -12.29
CA ARG A 44 21.40 3.16 -13.27
C ARG A 44 21.56 1.84 -14.01
N TYR A 45 21.61 1.86 -15.33
CA TYR A 45 21.61 0.65 -16.15
C TYR A 45 22.53 0.74 -17.36
N ALA A 46 22.89 -0.41 -17.92
CA ALA A 46 23.49 -0.57 -19.23
C ALA A 46 22.89 -1.79 -19.92
N ILE A 47 22.87 -1.75 -21.24
CA ILE A 47 22.31 -2.82 -22.06
C ILE A 47 23.48 -3.56 -22.72
N LEU A 48 23.45 -4.90 -22.68
CA LEU A 48 24.35 -5.77 -23.39
C LEU A 48 23.58 -6.51 -24.51
N ASN A 49 23.76 -6.08 -25.75
CA ASN A 49 23.08 -6.63 -26.93
C ASN A 49 23.93 -7.66 -27.62
N ARG A 50 23.61 -8.92 -27.50
CA ARG A 50 24.28 -9.99 -28.25
C ARG A 50 23.48 -10.46 -29.47
N ASP A 51 22.26 -9.97 -29.64
CA ASP A 51 21.35 -10.30 -30.73
C ASP A 51 21.54 -9.43 -32.00
N LYS A 52 22.28 -8.32 -31.90
CA LYS A 52 22.46 -7.37 -33.01
C LYS A 52 23.78 -7.52 -33.77
N GLY A 53 24.66 -8.47 -33.38
CA GLY A 53 25.93 -8.72 -34.01
C GLY A 53 26.97 -7.60 -33.89
N GLU A 54 26.76 -6.65 -32.98
CA GLU A 54 27.72 -5.62 -32.63
C GLU A 54 28.70 -6.16 -31.57
N GLU A 55 30.00 -5.73 -31.69
CA GLU A 55 30.98 -6.04 -30.63
C GLU A 55 30.66 -5.22 -29.40
N GLU A 56 30.09 -5.89 -28.41
CA GLU A 56 29.77 -5.28 -27.10
C GLU A 56 30.89 -5.57 -26.08
N GLN A 57 31.30 -4.53 -25.35
CA GLN A 57 32.31 -4.66 -24.31
C GLN A 57 31.71 -5.25 -23.06
N PHE A 58 32.21 -6.42 -22.65
CA PHE A 58 31.77 -7.06 -21.41
C PHE A 58 32.97 -7.68 -20.69
N GLU A 59 33.18 -7.22 -19.46
CA GLU A 59 34.21 -7.73 -18.56
C GLU A 59 33.56 -8.17 -17.25
N GLU A 60 33.95 -9.35 -16.77
CA GLU A 60 33.49 -9.87 -15.49
C GLU A 60 34.69 -10.08 -14.56
N GLN A 61 34.56 -9.54 -13.35
CA GLN A 61 35.48 -9.71 -12.22
C GLN A 61 34.73 -10.28 -11.02
N ASP A 62 35.48 -10.63 -9.98
CA ASP A 62 34.90 -11.28 -8.80
C ASP A 62 33.72 -10.50 -8.17
N ASP A 63 33.85 -9.18 -8.00
CA ASP A 63 32.87 -8.33 -7.33
C ASP A 63 32.22 -7.27 -8.22
N HIS A 64 32.47 -7.26 -9.54
CA HIS A 64 31.84 -6.33 -10.46
C HIS A 64 31.80 -6.83 -11.91
N VAL A 65 30.98 -6.18 -12.70
CA VAL A 65 30.99 -6.29 -14.18
C VAL A 65 31.14 -4.92 -14.80
N VAL A 66 31.76 -4.87 -15.98
CA VAL A 66 31.78 -3.68 -16.82
C VAL A 66 31.00 -3.99 -18.10
N VAL A 67 29.99 -3.21 -18.39
CA VAL A 67 29.10 -3.38 -19.55
C VAL A 67 29.15 -2.10 -20.36
N ASN A 68 29.70 -2.14 -21.56
CA ASN A 68 29.86 -1.00 -22.47
C ASN A 68 30.48 0.23 -21.76
N GLY A 69 31.54 -0.02 -20.95
CA GLY A 69 32.24 0.99 -20.17
C GLY A 69 31.57 1.42 -18.87
N VAL A 70 30.40 0.87 -18.55
CA VAL A 70 29.69 1.17 -17.29
C VAL A 70 29.98 0.08 -16.25
N LEU A 71 30.54 0.48 -15.11
CA LEU A 71 30.88 -0.41 -14.00
C LEU A 71 29.65 -0.65 -13.09
N PHE A 72 29.35 -1.92 -12.82
CA PHE A 72 28.34 -2.36 -11.83
C PHE A 72 29.01 -3.22 -10.76
N ASN A 73 29.10 -2.68 -9.55
CA ASN A 73 29.56 -3.45 -8.38
C ASN A 73 28.43 -4.34 -7.87
N LYS A 74 28.76 -5.53 -7.36
CA LYS A 74 27.79 -6.36 -6.66
C LYS A 74 27.37 -5.69 -5.34
N PRO A 75 26.03 -5.70 -4.99
CA PRO A 75 24.99 -6.39 -5.71
C PRO A 75 24.50 -5.61 -6.92
N PHE A 76 24.32 -6.29 -8.05
CA PHE A 76 23.67 -5.78 -9.24
C PHE A 76 22.61 -6.76 -9.75
N VAL A 77 21.76 -6.31 -10.68
CA VAL A 77 20.68 -7.10 -11.26
C VAL A 77 20.93 -7.31 -12.74
N GLU A 78 20.73 -8.54 -13.22
CA GLU A 78 20.75 -8.92 -14.62
C GLU A 78 19.34 -9.31 -15.05
N LYS A 79 18.78 -8.63 -16.05
CA LYS A 79 17.44 -8.87 -16.60
C LYS A 79 17.50 -9.26 -18.06
N PRO A 80 16.82 -10.33 -18.51
CA PRO A 80 16.64 -10.59 -19.94
C PRO A 80 15.99 -9.40 -20.63
N VAL A 81 16.37 -9.11 -21.87
CA VAL A 81 15.71 -8.05 -22.65
C VAL A 81 14.27 -8.40 -22.99
N ASP A 82 13.96 -9.67 -23.16
CA ASP A 82 12.59 -10.15 -23.30
C ASP A 82 11.83 -10.01 -21.97
N ALA A 83 10.79 -9.18 -21.97
CA ALA A 83 9.97 -8.93 -20.79
C ALA A 83 9.11 -10.14 -20.36
N GLU A 84 8.86 -11.10 -21.23
CA GLU A 84 8.17 -12.34 -20.89
C GLU A 84 9.08 -13.32 -20.13
N ASP A 85 10.40 -13.18 -20.28
CA ASP A 85 11.36 -13.96 -19.49
C ASP A 85 11.54 -13.32 -18.10
N HIS A 86 11.01 -14.00 -17.11
CA HIS A 86 11.07 -13.60 -15.70
C HIS A 86 12.32 -14.12 -14.96
N ASN A 87 13.31 -14.70 -15.66
CA ASN A 87 14.56 -15.18 -15.06
C ASN A 87 15.52 -14.01 -14.80
N ILE A 88 15.21 -13.19 -13.81
CA ILE A 88 16.03 -12.07 -13.36
C ILE A 88 16.99 -12.60 -12.29
N ILE A 89 18.27 -12.19 -12.34
CA ILE A 89 19.28 -12.65 -11.39
C ILE A 89 19.89 -11.46 -10.65
N ILE A 90 19.96 -11.57 -9.33
CA ILE A 90 20.69 -10.64 -8.46
C ILE A 90 21.99 -11.34 -8.08
N TYR A 91 23.14 -10.67 -8.30
CA TYR A 91 24.45 -11.17 -7.94
C TYR A 91 24.96 -10.47 -6.67
N TYR A 92 25.41 -11.22 -5.69
CA TYR A 92 25.86 -10.69 -4.40
C TYR A 92 27.38 -10.67 -4.28
N PRO A 93 27.95 -9.66 -3.56
CA PRO A 93 29.39 -9.58 -3.33
C PRO A 93 29.86 -10.67 -2.34
N ALA A 94 31.12 -11.03 -2.43
CA ALA A 94 31.74 -12.00 -1.54
C ALA A 94 31.61 -11.60 -0.05
N SER A 95 31.65 -10.30 0.24
CA SER A 95 31.44 -9.74 1.59
C SER A 95 30.05 -10.00 2.18
N ALA A 96 29.04 -10.24 1.34
CA ALA A 96 27.67 -10.60 1.75
C ALA A 96 27.38 -12.12 1.60
N GLY A 97 28.42 -12.95 1.48
CA GLY A 97 28.30 -14.39 1.30
C GLY A 97 28.35 -14.86 -0.17
N GLY A 98 28.45 -13.94 -1.12
CA GLY A 98 28.54 -14.26 -2.55
C GLY A 98 27.28 -14.90 -3.13
N GLY A 99 27.42 -15.55 -4.28
CA GLY A 99 26.33 -16.25 -4.95
C GLY A 99 25.38 -15.36 -5.71
N SER A 100 24.27 -15.93 -6.07
CA SER A 100 23.22 -15.24 -6.82
C SER A 100 21.83 -15.63 -6.36
N GLN A 101 20.85 -14.78 -6.62
CA GLN A 101 19.44 -15.07 -6.36
C GLN A 101 18.67 -14.92 -7.66
N ARG A 102 18.14 -16.03 -8.15
CA ARG A 102 17.28 -16.03 -9.33
C ARG A 102 15.84 -15.82 -8.96
N LEU A 103 15.26 -14.73 -9.48
CA LEU A 103 13.85 -14.44 -9.40
C LEU A 103 13.12 -15.11 -10.57
N PHE A 104 11.88 -15.52 -10.33
CA PHE A 104 11.03 -16.14 -11.34
C PHE A 104 9.55 -15.88 -11.08
N ARG A 105 8.73 -16.17 -12.09
CA ARG A 105 7.28 -16.11 -11.93
C ARG A 105 6.83 -17.06 -10.84
N LYS A 106 6.01 -16.60 -9.90
CA LYS A 106 5.60 -17.35 -8.70
C LYS A 106 5.18 -18.78 -9.00
N ILE A 107 5.85 -19.72 -8.35
CA ILE A 107 5.53 -21.15 -8.40
C ILE A 107 5.22 -21.60 -6.96
N GLY A 108 3.96 -21.94 -6.70
CA GLY A 108 3.51 -22.24 -5.34
C GLY A 108 3.72 -21.05 -4.39
N SER A 109 4.51 -21.29 -3.33
CA SER A 109 4.84 -20.25 -2.32
C SER A 109 6.23 -19.66 -2.52
N ARG A 110 6.84 -19.79 -3.70
CA ARG A 110 8.17 -19.27 -4.00
C ARG A 110 8.15 -18.31 -5.19
N SER A 111 9.03 -17.31 -5.13
CA SER A 111 9.26 -16.32 -6.19
C SER A 111 10.75 -16.10 -6.49
N SER A 112 11.64 -16.68 -5.68
CA SER A 112 13.08 -16.72 -5.95
C SER A 112 13.77 -17.90 -5.29
N VAL A 113 14.98 -18.18 -5.73
CA VAL A 113 15.88 -19.22 -5.19
C VAL A 113 17.31 -18.69 -5.19
N TYR A 114 18.01 -18.93 -4.07
CA TYR A 114 19.44 -18.62 -3.95
C TYR A 114 20.29 -19.78 -4.53
N SER A 115 21.40 -19.42 -5.18
CA SER A 115 22.48 -20.32 -5.61
C SER A 115 23.83 -19.80 -5.12
N PRO A 116 24.75 -20.66 -4.69
CA PRO A 116 26.12 -20.25 -4.39
C PRO A 116 26.91 -19.84 -5.63
N GLU A 117 26.43 -20.18 -6.83
CA GLU A 117 27.04 -19.78 -8.09
C GLU A 117 26.82 -18.29 -8.36
N SER A 118 27.86 -17.61 -8.84
CA SER A 118 27.87 -16.16 -9.08
C SER A 118 28.33 -15.78 -10.49
N ASN A 119 28.31 -16.72 -11.44
CA ASN A 119 28.73 -16.46 -12.82
C ASN A 119 27.59 -15.85 -13.62
N VAL A 120 27.88 -14.75 -14.31
CA VAL A 120 26.90 -14.11 -15.20
C VAL A 120 26.68 -14.92 -16.45
N ARG A 121 25.50 -14.75 -17.06
CA ARG A 121 25.13 -15.48 -18.29
C ARG A 121 25.95 -15.00 -19.48
N ARG A 122 26.42 -15.94 -20.29
CA ARG A 122 27.26 -15.66 -21.45
C ARG A 122 26.49 -15.60 -22.78
N GLU A 123 25.27 -16.14 -22.78
CA GLU A 123 24.41 -16.18 -23.97
C GLU A 123 23.17 -15.30 -23.75
N GLY A 124 22.66 -14.69 -24.83
CA GLY A 124 21.51 -13.80 -24.78
C GLY A 124 21.86 -12.34 -24.48
N SER A 125 20.89 -11.48 -24.66
CA SER A 125 20.97 -10.04 -24.39
C SER A 125 20.34 -9.69 -23.06
N TYR A 126 20.96 -8.79 -22.29
CA TYR A 126 20.57 -8.46 -20.92
C TYR A 126 20.67 -6.97 -20.64
N ILE A 127 19.85 -6.51 -19.69
CA ILE A 127 20.01 -5.24 -18.99
C ILE A 127 20.69 -5.52 -17.66
N TYR A 128 21.78 -4.82 -17.39
CA TYR A 128 22.45 -4.77 -16.10
C TYR A 128 22.06 -3.47 -15.39
N GLU A 129 21.67 -3.57 -14.12
CA GLU A 129 21.28 -2.40 -13.35
C GLU A 129 21.76 -2.46 -11.91
N ASP A 130 21.89 -1.28 -11.27
CA ASP A 130 22.20 -1.22 -9.84
C ASP A 130 21.08 -1.88 -9.02
N PHE A 131 21.47 -2.71 -8.06
CA PHE A 131 20.51 -3.27 -7.11
C PHE A 131 20.01 -2.19 -6.17
N MET A 132 18.70 -2.01 -6.12
CA MET A 132 18.05 -1.09 -5.20
C MET A 132 17.60 -1.81 -3.93
N ALA A 133 18.26 -1.51 -2.79
CA ALA A 133 17.87 -2.04 -1.51
C ALA A 133 16.57 -1.37 -1.03
N THR A 134 15.44 -1.95 -1.37
CA THR A 134 14.14 -1.60 -0.82
C THR A 134 13.99 -2.23 0.55
N ASP A 135 13.32 -1.59 1.50
CA ASP A 135 13.13 -2.12 2.86
C ASP A 135 12.25 -3.42 2.88
N GLY A 136 12.62 -4.38 2.01
CA GLY A 136 11.97 -5.67 1.87
C GLY A 136 10.60 -5.66 1.19
N THR A 137 10.23 -4.53 0.57
CA THR A 137 8.94 -4.40 -0.13
C THR A 137 9.09 -3.80 -1.52
N ASP A 138 8.34 -4.32 -2.48
CA ASP A 138 8.17 -3.74 -3.81
C ASP A 138 6.77 -3.14 -3.91
N VAL A 139 6.66 -2.02 -4.61
CA VAL A 139 5.38 -1.33 -4.82
C VAL A 139 4.89 -1.59 -6.24
N LYS A 140 3.69 -2.14 -6.36
CA LYS A 140 3.01 -2.26 -7.65
C LYS A 140 1.97 -1.17 -7.79
N VAL A 141 2.11 -0.38 -8.84
CA VAL A 141 1.22 0.74 -9.16
C VAL A 141 0.30 0.34 -10.30
N TYR A 142 -0.96 0.75 -10.20
CA TYR A 142 -2.00 0.50 -11.21
C TYR A 142 -2.65 1.82 -11.58
N THR A 143 -2.73 2.12 -12.87
CA THR A 143 -3.41 3.32 -13.38
C THR A 143 -4.75 2.96 -14.02
N VAL A 144 -5.69 3.89 -13.97
CA VAL A 144 -6.92 3.90 -14.77
C VAL A 144 -7.07 5.31 -15.34
N GLY A 145 -6.48 5.53 -16.49
CA GLY A 145 -6.21 6.86 -17.04
C GLY A 145 -5.04 7.56 -16.34
N PRO A 146 -4.66 8.74 -16.86
CA PRO A 146 -3.47 9.45 -16.38
C PRO A 146 -3.64 10.10 -15.00
N ASP A 147 -4.87 10.29 -14.55
CA ASP A 147 -5.18 11.05 -13.33
C ASP A 147 -5.56 10.16 -12.12
N TYR A 148 -5.55 8.86 -12.29
CA TYR A 148 -5.82 7.91 -11.22
C TYR A 148 -4.74 6.86 -11.10
N ALA A 149 -4.24 6.67 -9.89
CA ALA A 149 -3.31 5.61 -9.56
C ALA A 149 -3.65 4.98 -8.21
N HIS A 150 -3.63 3.66 -8.17
CA HIS A 150 -3.71 2.83 -6.96
C HIS A 150 -2.41 2.08 -6.79
N ALA A 151 -1.95 1.91 -5.55
CA ALA A 151 -0.71 1.20 -5.28
C ALA A 151 -0.84 0.21 -4.14
N GLU A 152 -0.14 -0.92 -4.29
CA GLU A 152 -0.04 -1.97 -3.29
C GLU A 152 1.43 -2.35 -3.09
N ALA A 153 1.86 -2.47 -1.82
CA ALA A 153 3.13 -3.07 -1.48
C ALA A 153 2.99 -4.57 -1.29
N ARG A 154 4.00 -5.29 -1.70
CA ARG A 154 4.17 -6.72 -1.46
C ARG A 154 5.56 -7.00 -0.93
N LYS A 155 5.75 -8.13 -0.27
CA LYS A 155 7.07 -8.60 0.11
C LYS A 155 7.95 -8.77 -1.14
N SER A 156 9.13 -8.18 -1.09
CA SER A 156 10.09 -8.29 -2.20
C SER A 156 10.56 -9.74 -2.38
N PRO A 157 10.59 -10.26 -3.62
CA PRO A 157 11.16 -11.58 -3.88
C PRO A 157 12.66 -11.65 -3.60
N ALA A 158 13.35 -10.51 -3.57
CA ALA A 158 14.76 -10.41 -3.26
C ALA A 158 15.09 -10.69 -1.78
N LEU A 159 14.11 -10.64 -0.87
CA LEU A 159 14.35 -10.80 0.56
C LEU A 159 14.66 -12.26 0.94
N ASP A 160 13.72 -13.18 0.71
CA ASP A 160 13.85 -14.61 1.05
C ASP A 160 13.17 -15.55 0.05
N GLY A 161 12.59 -15.01 -1.00
CA GLY A 161 11.85 -15.75 -2.03
C GLY A 161 10.56 -16.40 -1.59
N LYS A 162 10.12 -16.19 -0.36
CA LYS A 162 8.87 -16.74 0.16
C LYS A 162 7.71 -15.77 -0.11
N VAL A 163 6.64 -16.29 -0.70
CA VAL A 163 5.40 -15.55 -0.92
C VAL A 163 4.52 -15.66 0.33
N GLU A 164 4.25 -14.53 0.98
CA GLU A 164 3.31 -14.48 2.09
C GLU A 164 1.87 -14.60 1.58
N ARG A 165 1.09 -15.48 2.23
CA ARG A 165 -0.31 -15.70 1.89
C ARG A 165 -1.19 -15.56 3.12
N ASN A 166 -2.38 -15.02 2.91
CA ASN A 166 -3.43 -14.97 3.94
C ASN A 166 -4.10 -16.35 4.14
N SER A 167 -5.04 -16.42 5.07
CA SER A 167 -5.83 -17.64 5.36
C SER A 167 -6.61 -18.19 4.16
N GLU A 168 -6.90 -17.36 3.16
CA GLU A 168 -7.56 -17.74 1.92
C GLU A 168 -6.57 -18.20 0.82
N GLY A 169 -5.28 -18.27 1.12
CA GLY A 169 -4.23 -18.63 0.16
C GLY A 169 -3.86 -17.53 -0.83
N LYS A 170 -4.39 -16.29 -0.67
CA LYS A 170 -4.06 -15.15 -1.51
C LYS A 170 -2.79 -14.48 -1.02
N GLU A 171 -1.97 -13.94 -1.94
CA GLU A 171 -0.79 -13.15 -1.59
C GLU A 171 -1.19 -11.94 -0.77
N VAL A 172 -0.48 -11.73 0.34
CA VAL A 172 -0.67 -10.55 1.19
C VAL A 172 -0.13 -9.32 0.48
N ARG A 173 -0.99 -8.31 0.35
CA ARG A 173 -0.69 -7.01 -0.24
C ARG A 173 -1.28 -5.93 0.64
N TYR A 174 -0.57 -4.82 0.75
CA TYR A 174 -0.98 -3.68 1.56
C TYR A 174 -1.18 -2.47 0.68
N PRO A 175 -2.31 -1.74 0.80
CA PRO A 175 -2.49 -0.48 0.11
C PRO A 175 -1.38 0.50 0.50
N VAL A 176 -0.86 1.23 -0.47
CA VAL A 176 0.21 2.22 -0.28
C VAL A 176 -0.24 3.56 -0.84
N ILE A 177 0.03 4.61 -0.08
CA ILE A 177 -0.18 5.98 -0.55
C ILE A 177 1.00 6.37 -1.43
N LEU A 178 0.71 6.89 -2.62
CA LEU A 178 1.68 7.45 -3.54
C LEU A 178 1.95 8.91 -3.21
N SER A 179 3.22 9.31 -3.22
CA SER A 179 3.61 10.72 -3.22
C SER A 179 3.19 11.40 -4.52
N ASN A 180 3.23 12.72 -4.55
CA ASN A 180 2.90 13.45 -5.77
C ASN A 180 3.90 13.20 -6.90
N LYS A 181 5.18 13.00 -6.57
CA LYS A 181 6.17 12.55 -7.56
C LYS A 181 5.79 11.20 -8.15
N GLU A 182 5.38 10.25 -7.33
CA GLU A 182 4.98 8.91 -7.79
C GLU A 182 3.67 8.95 -8.58
N LYS A 183 2.72 9.82 -8.21
CA LYS A 183 1.52 10.07 -9.03
C LYS A 183 1.88 10.67 -10.40
N LEU A 184 2.86 11.59 -10.42
CA LEU A 184 3.37 12.13 -11.69
C LEU A 184 4.06 11.06 -12.53
N ILE A 185 4.85 10.17 -11.91
CA ILE A 185 5.43 9.01 -12.58
C ILE A 185 4.31 8.15 -13.18
N ALA A 186 3.27 7.82 -12.40
CA ALA A 186 2.14 7.02 -12.87
C ALA A 186 1.43 7.67 -14.08
N ARG A 187 1.22 8.99 -14.03
CA ARG A 187 0.68 9.75 -15.15
C ARG A 187 1.56 9.64 -16.39
N LYS A 188 2.88 9.86 -16.25
CA LYS A 188 3.84 9.76 -17.35
C LYS A 188 3.88 8.37 -17.96
N VAL A 189 3.94 7.31 -17.14
CA VAL A 189 3.91 5.92 -17.61
C VAL A 189 2.63 5.64 -18.40
N CYS A 190 1.46 6.02 -17.87
CA CYS A 190 0.18 5.85 -18.55
C CYS A 190 0.17 6.49 -19.95
N LEU A 191 0.69 7.72 -20.05
CA LEU A 191 0.71 8.49 -21.32
C LEU A 191 1.77 7.98 -22.28
N ALA A 192 3.00 7.74 -21.80
CA ALA A 192 4.14 7.32 -22.63
C ALA A 192 3.90 5.97 -23.33
N PHE A 193 3.26 5.05 -22.62
CA PHE A 193 2.92 3.73 -23.17
C PHE A 193 1.52 3.67 -23.79
N ASN A 194 0.76 4.76 -23.79
CA ASN A 194 -0.63 4.81 -24.26
C ASN A 194 -1.50 3.68 -23.65
N GLN A 195 -1.27 3.41 -22.36
CA GLN A 195 -1.97 2.36 -21.63
C GLN A 195 -2.85 2.98 -20.56
N THR A 196 -4.12 3.16 -20.83
CA THR A 196 -5.10 3.69 -19.88
C THR A 196 -5.18 2.85 -18.61
N VAL A 197 -5.31 1.54 -18.79
CA VAL A 197 -5.24 0.56 -17.70
C VAL A 197 -3.85 -0.05 -17.74
N CYS A 198 -2.99 0.38 -16.82
CA CYS A 198 -1.59 -0.02 -16.81
C CYS A 198 -1.15 -0.44 -15.40
N GLY A 199 -0.19 -1.36 -15.34
CA GLY A 199 0.51 -1.71 -14.12
C GLY A 199 2.00 -1.60 -14.32
N PHE A 200 2.71 -1.07 -13.32
CA PHE A 200 4.16 -1.02 -13.31
C PHE A 200 4.71 -1.25 -11.90
N ASP A 201 5.97 -1.65 -11.82
CA ASP A 201 6.64 -1.93 -10.56
C ASP A 201 7.58 -0.78 -10.20
N LEU A 202 7.48 -0.32 -8.94
CA LEU A 202 8.21 0.82 -8.40
C LEU A 202 9.06 0.36 -7.21
N LEU A 203 10.34 0.71 -7.22
CA LEU A 203 11.27 0.47 -6.14
C LEU A 203 11.52 1.76 -5.36
N ARG A 204 11.27 1.71 -4.06
CA ARG A 204 11.56 2.81 -3.14
C ARG A 204 12.84 2.53 -2.38
N ALA A 205 13.87 3.31 -2.62
CA ALA A 205 15.15 3.18 -1.93
C ALA A 205 15.83 4.53 -1.77
N ASN A 206 16.41 4.79 -0.61
CA ASN A 206 17.20 6.01 -0.32
C ASN A 206 16.47 7.32 -0.66
N GLY A 207 15.16 7.39 -0.38
CA GLY A 207 14.34 8.58 -0.66
C GLY A 207 14.03 8.80 -2.14
N ARG A 208 14.35 7.84 -3.01
CA ARG A 208 14.04 7.85 -4.45
C ARG A 208 13.06 6.75 -4.80
N SER A 209 12.25 7.00 -5.81
CA SER A 209 11.32 6.03 -6.37
C SER A 209 11.67 5.82 -7.84
N CYS A 210 12.11 4.61 -8.20
CA CYS A 210 12.50 4.25 -9.56
C CYS A 210 11.54 3.21 -10.13
N VAL A 211 11.17 3.38 -11.39
CA VAL A 211 10.41 2.36 -12.13
C VAL A 211 11.40 1.27 -12.58
N CYS A 212 11.05 0.01 -12.37
CA CYS A 212 11.90 -1.12 -12.74
C CYS A 212 11.25 -2.08 -13.73
N ASP A 213 9.94 -1.97 -13.97
CA ASP A 213 9.22 -2.80 -14.94
C ASP A 213 7.86 -2.17 -15.27
N VAL A 214 7.39 -2.32 -16.53
CA VAL A 214 6.07 -1.88 -16.98
C VAL A 214 5.32 -3.08 -17.56
N ASN A 215 4.15 -3.38 -17.00
CA ASN A 215 3.44 -4.62 -17.32
C ASN A 215 2.23 -4.43 -18.26
N GLY A 216 1.96 -3.22 -18.75
CA GLY A 216 0.78 -2.95 -19.56
C GLY A 216 -0.52 -3.21 -18.81
N PHE A 217 -1.49 -3.84 -19.50
CA PHE A 217 -2.81 -4.11 -18.92
C PHE A 217 -2.72 -4.95 -17.65
N SER A 218 -3.09 -4.37 -16.52
CA SER A 218 -2.98 -5.00 -15.21
C SER A 218 -4.04 -4.47 -14.25
N PHE A 219 -4.67 -5.37 -13.49
CA PHE A 219 -5.71 -5.06 -12.51
C PHE A 219 -5.32 -5.49 -11.09
N VAL A 220 -5.79 -4.73 -10.11
CA VAL A 220 -5.78 -5.12 -8.69
C VAL A 220 -6.70 -6.33 -8.48
N LYS A 221 -6.30 -7.27 -7.63
CA LYS A 221 -7.06 -8.52 -7.47
C LYS A 221 -8.09 -8.52 -6.35
N ASN A 222 -8.02 -7.63 -5.36
CA ASN A 222 -8.83 -7.71 -4.14
C ASN A 222 -9.11 -6.34 -3.51
N SER A 223 -9.50 -5.33 -4.28
CA SER A 223 -9.86 -4.03 -3.73
C SER A 223 -11.21 -3.59 -4.27
N HIS A 224 -12.24 -3.62 -3.42
CA HIS A 224 -13.57 -3.11 -3.79
C HIS A 224 -13.50 -1.64 -4.20
N LYS A 225 -12.76 -0.82 -3.40
CA LYS A 225 -12.56 0.59 -3.74
C LYS A 225 -11.96 0.78 -5.13
N TYR A 226 -10.91 0.01 -5.48
CA TYR A 226 -10.32 0.08 -6.81
C TYR A 226 -11.32 -0.29 -7.91
N TYR A 227 -12.15 -1.32 -7.69
CA TYR A 227 -13.15 -1.71 -8.68
C TYR A 227 -14.22 -0.65 -8.87
N ASP A 228 -14.70 -0.02 -7.79
CA ASP A 228 -15.67 1.06 -7.86
C ASP A 228 -15.08 2.28 -8.59
N ASP A 229 -13.87 2.70 -8.22
CA ASP A 229 -13.16 3.80 -8.86
C ASP A 229 -12.91 3.49 -10.36
N CYS A 230 -12.42 2.29 -10.67
CA CYS A 230 -12.14 1.85 -12.03
C CYS A 230 -13.40 1.81 -12.90
N SER A 231 -14.50 1.26 -12.38
CA SER A 231 -15.78 1.20 -13.12
C SER A 231 -16.32 2.61 -13.43
N ASN A 232 -16.24 3.53 -12.48
CA ASN A 232 -16.66 4.92 -12.66
C ASN A 232 -15.78 5.64 -13.69
N ILE A 233 -14.46 5.49 -13.59
CA ILE A 233 -13.51 6.17 -14.49
C ILE A 233 -13.67 5.63 -15.91
N LEU A 234 -13.64 4.32 -16.11
CA LEU A 234 -13.78 3.70 -17.44
C LEU A 234 -15.16 3.95 -18.02
N GLY A 235 -16.22 3.81 -17.21
CA GLY A 235 -17.59 4.13 -17.63
C GLY A 235 -17.72 5.56 -18.14
N ASN A 236 -17.19 6.52 -17.38
CA ASN A 236 -17.21 7.92 -17.79
C ASN A 236 -16.35 8.19 -19.03
N MET A 237 -15.20 7.54 -19.18
CA MET A 237 -14.37 7.64 -20.38
C MET A 237 -15.13 7.13 -21.62
N ILE A 238 -15.72 5.94 -21.53
CA ILE A 238 -16.48 5.31 -22.61
C ILE A 238 -17.69 6.19 -22.98
N LEU A 239 -18.44 6.70 -21.99
CA LEU A 239 -19.59 7.55 -22.24
C LEU A 239 -19.21 8.87 -22.91
N ARG A 240 -18.07 9.47 -22.54
CA ARG A 240 -17.59 10.71 -23.21
C ARG A 240 -17.31 10.48 -24.69
N GLU A 241 -16.72 9.33 -25.03
CA GLU A 241 -16.38 9.00 -26.43
C GLU A 241 -17.61 8.57 -27.25
N LEU A 242 -18.45 7.71 -26.68
CA LEU A 242 -19.56 7.10 -27.41
C LEU A 242 -20.87 7.89 -27.31
N ALA A 243 -21.03 8.71 -26.29
CA ALA A 243 -22.22 9.50 -26.03
C ALA A 243 -21.88 10.94 -25.59
N PRO A 244 -21.18 11.76 -26.41
CA PRO A 244 -20.72 13.09 -26.04
C PRO A 244 -21.85 14.03 -25.66
N THR A 245 -23.07 13.78 -26.12
CA THR A 245 -24.26 14.54 -25.77
C THR A 245 -24.67 14.48 -24.30
N LEU A 246 -24.14 13.51 -23.55
CA LEU A 246 -24.38 13.40 -22.11
C LEU A 246 -23.55 14.40 -21.29
N HIS A 247 -22.60 15.11 -21.91
CA HIS A 247 -21.75 16.10 -21.24
C HIS A 247 -21.13 15.62 -19.93
N ILE A 248 -20.63 14.38 -19.91
CA ILE A 248 -19.98 13.80 -18.73
C ILE A 248 -18.77 14.65 -18.34
N PRO A 249 -18.70 15.21 -17.12
CA PRO A 249 -17.61 16.09 -16.71
C PRO A 249 -16.29 15.31 -16.60
N TRP A 250 -15.16 16.00 -16.79
CA TRP A 250 -13.84 15.47 -16.47
C TRP A 250 -13.69 15.33 -14.97
N ILE A 251 -13.04 14.25 -14.57
CA ILE A 251 -12.74 13.97 -13.17
C ILE A 251 -11.71 14.99 -12.65
N GLN A 252 -11.74 15.19 -11.34
CA GLN A 252 -11.02 16.20 -10.57
C GLN A 252 -9.57 16.44 -11.03
N PRO A 253 -9.10 17.70 -10.96
CA PRO A 253 -7.73 18.05 -11.29
C PRO A 253 -6.74 17.27 -10.38
N PHE A 254 -5.64 16.87 -10.99
CA PHE A 254 -4.50 16.25 -10.31
C PHE A 254 -3.95 17.20 -9.23
N GLN A 255 -3.95 16.77 -7.97
CA GLN A 255 -3.45 17.58 -6.86
C GLN A 255 -2.00 17.23 -6.56
N LEU A 256 -1.16 18.26 -6.50
CA LEU A 256 0.30 18.16 -6.32
C LEU A 256 0.77 18.54 -4.91
N ASP A 257 0.02 18.20 -3.87
CA ASP A 257 0.48 18.46 -2.50
C ASP A 257 1.42 17.36 -2.02
N ASP A 258 2.69 17.66 -1.85
CA ASP A 258 3.66 16.70 -1.33
C ASP A 258 3.41 16.42 0.15
N PRO A 259 3.42 15.15 0.57
CA PRO A 259 3.30 14.82 1.98
C PRO A 259 4.54 15.30 2.75
N PRO A 260 4.40 15.70 4.02
CA PRO A 260 5.50 16.19 4.81
C PRO A 260 6.57 15.11 5.05
N ILE A 261 7.84 15.50 4.99
CA ILE A 261 8.99 14.64 5.32
C ILE A 261 9.24 14.71 6.82
N VAL A 262 9.35 13.56 7.47
CA VAL A 262 9.55 13.45 8.91
C VAL A 262 10.90 12.78 9.20
N PRO A 263 11.76 13.39 10.01
CA PRO A 263 13.00 12.76 10.46
C PRO A 263 12.67 11.61 11.42
N THR A 264 13.38 10.49 11.30
CA THR A 264 13.26 9.36 12.23
C THR A 264 14.37 9.38 13.27
N THR A 265 14.16 8.70 14.40
CA THR A 265 15.17 8.54 15.46
C THR A 265 16.44 7.82 15.00
N VAL A 266 16.41 7.15 13.86
CA VAL A 266 17.55 6.42 13.26
C VAL A 266 18.29 7.28 12.22
N GLY A 267 17.94 8.56 12.10
CA GLY A 267 18.55 9.49 11.13
C GLY A 267 18.16 9.26 9.67
N LYS A 268 17.20 8.38 9.39
CA LYS A 268 16.62 8.22 8.06
C LYS A 268 15.51 9.25 7.84
N MET A 269 15.55 9.91 6.71
CA MET A 269 14.43 10.75 6.27
C MET A 269 13.29 9.85 5.79
N MET A 270 12.13 9.98 6.43
CA MET A 270 10.91 9.25 6.04
C MET A 270 9.82 10.25 5.68
N GLU A 271 9.04 9.88 4.67
CA GLU A 271 7.88 10.64 4.24
C GLU A 271 6.67 10.26 5.10
N LEU A 272 6.00 11.25 5.69
CA LEU A 272 4.77 11.01 6.46
C LEU A 272 3.63 10.72 5.48
N ARG A 273 3.21 9.46 5.40
CA ARG A 273 2.14 9.01 4.50
C ARG A 273 0.75 9.14 5.10
N CYS A 274 0.61 8.82 6.37
CA CYS A 274 -0.64 8.99 7.10
C CYS A 274 -0.40 9.03 8.60
N VAL A 275 -1.33 9.62 9.31
CA VAL A 275 -1.44 9.52 10.76
C VAL A 275 -2.75 8.82 11.08
N VAL A 276 -2.67 7.63 11.66
CA VAL A 276 -3.85 6.93 12.19
C VAL A 276 -3.90 7.19 13.68
N ALA A 277 -4.89 7.97 14.11
CA ALA A 277 -5.11 8.28 15.51
C ALA A 277 -6.46 7.73 15.97
N VAL A 278 -6.44 6.82 16.92
CA VAL A 278 -7.64 6.44 17.65
C VAL A 278 -7.78 7.39 18.84
N VAL A 279 -8.65 8.37 18.70
CA VAL A 279 -8.83 9.43 19.70
C VAL A 279 -10.10 9.18 20.48
N ARG A 280 -9.95 9.14 21.80
CA ARG A 280 -11.06 9.12 22.74
C ARG A 280 -11.08 10.42 23.52
N HIS A 281 -12.25 10.90 23.89
CA HIS A 281 -12.38 12.02 24.80
C HIS A 281 -11.72 11.68 26.15
N GLY A 282 -10.64 12.34 26.51
CA GLY A 282 -9.98 12.14 27.80
C GLY A 282 -10.85 12.59 28.95
N ASP A 283 -11.24 13.86 28.97
CA ASP A 283 -11.96 14.49 30.09
C ASP A 283 -13.45 14.69 29.82
N ARG A 284 -13.96 14.16 28.73
CA ARG A 284 -15.38 14.30 28.40
C ARG A 284 -16.17 13.10 28.89
N THR A 285 -17.14 13.38 29.75
CA THR A 285 -18.15 12.39 30.10
C THR A 285 -18.79 11.84 28.83
N PRO A 286 -18.84 10.52 28.60
CA PRO A 286 -19.55 9.93 27.49
C PRO A 286 -20.95 10.52 27.37
N LYS A 287 -21.48 10.60 26.16
CA LYS A 287 -22.88 11.01 25.94
C LYS A 287 -23.87 10.10 26.67
N GLN A 288 -23.44 8.89 27.01
CA GLN A 288 -24.17 8.00 27.89
C GLN A 288 -24.16 8.58 29.31
N LYS A 289 -25.28 9.13 29.68
CA LYS A 289 -25.50 9.55 31.07
C LYS A 289 -25.66 8.29 31.92
N MET A 290 -24.84 8.14 32.94
CA MET A 290 -25.11 7.16 33.96
C MET A 290 -26.42 7.59 34.65
N LYS A 291 -27.44 6.78 34.52
CA LYS A 291 -28.73 6.99 35.15
C LYS A 291 -28.87 5.94 36.22
N LEU A 292 -29.03 6.36 37.44
CA LEU A 292 -29.28 5.51 38.60
C LEU A 292 -30.68 5.81 39.12
N GLU A 293 -31.54 4.81 39.14
CA GLU A 293 -32.84 4.89 39.83
C GLU A 293 -32.66 4.47 41.29
N VAL A 294 -32.99 5.37 42.22
CA VAL A 294 -32.76 5.16 43.64
C VAL A 294 -34.06 5.20 44.39
N LYS A 295 -34.21 4.28 45.37
CA LYS A 295 -35.41 4.14 46.22
C LYS A 295 -35.10 4.27 47.70
N HIS A 296 -33.80 4.41 48.06
CA HIS A 296 -33.40 4.48 49.46
C HIS A 296 -33.48 5.91 50.03
N PRO A 297 -33.94 6.10 51.29
CA PRO A 297 -34.10 7.42 51.92
C PRO A 297 -32.87 8.32 51.86
N MET A 298 -31.65 7.78 52.04
CA MET A 298 -30.42 8.56 52.01
C MET A 298 -30.20 9.22 50.64
N PHE A 299 -30.56 8.57 49.54
CA PHE A 299 -30.53 9.19 48.23
C PHE A 299 -31.63 10.25 48.05
N PHE A 300 -32.79 10.07 48.69
CA PHE A 300 -33.85 11.09 48.68
C PHE A 300 -33.47 12.34 49.43
N ASP A 301 -32.67 12.24 50.50
CA ASP A 301 -32.14 13.41 51.20
C ASP A 301 -31.17 14.20 50.33
N LEU A 302 -30.30 13.51 49.59
CA LEU A 302 -29.46 14.15 48.57
C LEU A 302 -30.31 14.81 47.49
N PHE A 303 -31.33 14.10 47.01
CA PHE A 303 -32.24 14.56 45.97
C PHE A 303 -32.98 15.83 46.39
N LYS A 304 -33.46 15.87 47.67
CA LYS A 304 -34.11 17.02 48.27
C LYS A 304 -33.18 18.22 48.39
N ARG A 305 -31.95 18.01 48.88
CA ARG A 305 -30.94 19.08 48.99
C ARG A 305 -30.55 19.70 47.67
N MET A 306 -30.63 18.92 46.61
CA MET A 306 -30.30 19.35 45.23
C MET A 306 -31.52 19.82 44.44
N ASN A 307 -32.67 20.05 45.15
CA ASN A 307 -33.93 20.48 44.53
C ASN A 307 -34.45 19.57 43.39
N GLY A 308 -34.15 18.26 43.49
CA GLY A 308 -34.46 17.27 42.44
C GLY A 308 -35.97 16.99 42.33
N PHE A 309 -36.77 17.21 43.36
CA PHE A 309 -38.20 16.93 43.34
C PHE A 309 -38.99 17.84 42.39
N SER A 310 -38.49 19.05 42.10
CA SER A 310 -39.13 19.96 41.16
C SER A 310 -38.91 19.58 39.69
N VAL A 311 -37.84 18.80 39.39
CA VAL A 311 -37.41 18.46 38.03
C VAL A 311 -37.48 16.95 37.76
N GLY A 312 -37.70 16.15 38.78
CA GLY A 312 -37.75 14.68 38.68
C GLY A 312 -36.41 14.01 38.53
N HIS A 313 -35.30 14.75 38.47
CA HIS A 313 -33.92 14.23 38.45
C HIS A 313 -32.91 15.27 38.93
N ILE A 314 -31.74 14.79 39.36
CA ILE A 314 -30.60 15.66 39.69
C ILE A 314 -29.41 15.34 38.77
N LYS A 315 -28.61 16.39 38.49
CA LYS A 315 -27.43 16.25 37.65
C LYS A 315 -26.17 16.51 38.46
N LEU A 316 -25.45 15.45 38.79
CA LEU A 316 -24.25 15.52 39.61
C LEU A 316 -23.03 15.68 38.75
N LYS A 317 -22.34 16.82 38.86
CA LYS A 317 -21.12 17.12 38.06
C LYS A 317 -19.92 17.47 38.95
N LYS A 318 -20.18 17.90 40.21
CA LYS A 318 -19.10 18.32 41.08
C LYS A 318 -18.51 17.11 41.80
N PRO A 319 -17.18 17.00 41.97
CA PRO A 319 -16.54 15.87 42.65
C PRO A 319 -17.12 15.61 44.04
N LYS A 320 -17.43 16.66 44.81
CA LYS A 320 -18.03 16.55 46.12
C LYS A 320 -19.40 15.82 46.12
N HIS A 321 -20.23 16.08 45.11
CA HIS A 321 -21.55 15.43 45.01
C HIS A 321 -21.42 13.97 44.53
N LEU A 322 -20.43 13.69 43.68
CA LEU A 322 -20.14 12.31 43.25
C LEU A 322 -19.56 11.50 44.39
N GLN A 323 -18.71 12.10 45.22
CA GLN A 323 -18.19 11.48 46.44
C GLN A 323 -19.31 11.13 47.40
N GLU A 324 -20.29 12.02 47.61
CA GLU A 324 -21.42 11.80 48.47
C GLU A 324 -22.30 10.62 48.02
N VAL A 325 -22.51 10.47 46.70
CA VAL A 325 -23.20 9.29 46.13
C VAL A 325 -22.41 8.02 46.40
N LEU A 326 -21.09 8.08 46.21
CA LEU A 326 -20.19 6.96 46.46
C LEU A 326 -20.19 6.54 47.93
N ASP A 327 -20.18 7.51 48.85
CA ASP A 327 -20.21 7.26 50.29
C ASP A 327 -21.54 6.62 50.71
N ILE A 328 -22.67 7.09 50.16
CA ILE A 328 -23.97 6.46 50.37
C ILE A 328 -23.98 5.01 49.83
N ALA A 329 -23.47 4.80 48.63
CA ALA A 329 -23.42 3.46 48.07
C ALA A 329 -22.55 2.50 48.89
N ARG A 330 -21.38 2.94 49.34
CA ARG A 330 -20.51 2.17 50.25
C ARG A 330 -21.17 1.80 51.56
N PHE A 331 -21.83 2.78 52.18
CA PHE A 331 -22.55 2.56 53.42
C PHE A 331 -23.64 1.50 53.26
N LEU A 332 -24.42 1.59 52.17
CA LEU A 332 -25.51 0.64 51.91
C LEU A 332 -25.01 -0.77 51.57
N ILE A 333 -23.91 -0.88 50.86
CA ILE A 333 -23.26 -2.18 50.61
C ILE A 333 -22.81 -2.80 51.93
N ALA A 334 -22.15 -2.02 52.77
CA ALA A 334 -21.70 -2.52 54.08
C ALA A 334 -22.88 -2.93 55.02
N GLU A 335 -24.05 -2.27 54.95
CA GLU A 335 -25.26 -2.69 55.66
C GLU A 335 -25.81 -4.00 55.08
N ILE A 336 -25.86 -4.15 53.78
CA ILE A 336 -26.28 -5.40 53.11
C ILE A 336 -25.39 -6.56 53.52
N GLU A 337 -24.08 -6.37 53.55
CA GLU A 337 -23.10 -7.40 53.94
C GLU A 337 -23.22 -7.80 55.42
N LYS A 338 -23.53 -6.85 56.31
CA LYS A 338 -23.74 -7.14 57.72
C LYS A 338 -25.06 -7.88 57.99
N GLY A 339 -26.07 -7.70 57.16
CA GLY A 339 -27.38 -8.28 57.33
C GLY A 339 -27.50 -9.78 57.06
N GLY A 340 -26.47 -10.41 56.51
CA GLY A 340 -26.34 -11.88 56.41
C GLY A 340 -27.40 -12.64 55.60
N SER A 341 -28.34 -11.97 54.97
CA SER A 341 -29.43 -12.58 54.19
C SER A 341 -29.16 -12.49 52.70
N SER A 342 -28.81 -13.60 52.08
CA SER A 342 -28.67 -13.69 50.65
C SER A 342 -30.00 -14.02 50.01
N ASN A 343 -30.61 -13.04 49.37
CA ASN A 343 -31.79 -13.21 48.53
C ASN A 343 -31.50 -12.54 47.20
N GLU A 344 -32.00 -13.11 46.10
CA GLU A 344 -31.75 -12.64 44.71
C GLU A 344 -32.02 -11.13 44.55
N VAL A 345 -33.04 -10.61 45.24
CA VAL A 345 -33.38 -9.18 45.27
C VAL A 345 -32.31 -8.33 45.96
N ILE A 346 -31.63 -8.88 46.97
CA ILE A 346 -30.59 -8.19 47.75
C ILE A 346 -29.30 -8.16 46.94
N GLU A 347 -29.00 -9.23 46.23
CA GLU A 347 -27.84 -9.35 45.35
C GLU A 347 -27.98 -8.42 44.14
N GLU A 348 -29.17 -8.31 43.54
CA GLU A 348 -29.45 -7.33 42.49
C GLU A 348 -29.26 -5.89 42.96
N LYS A 349 -29.69 -5.58 44.19
CA LYS A 349 -29.47 -4.26 44.79
C LYS A 349 -28.00 -3.97 45.05
N LYS A 350 -27.23 -4.96 45.53
CA LYS A 350 -25.79 -4.85 45.73
C LYS A 350 -25.06 -4.58 44.38
N ASN A 351 -25.35 -5.37 43.39
CA ASN A 351 -24.78 -5.21 42.05
C ASN A 351 -25.07 -3.83 41.43
N LYS A 352 -26.27 -3.27 41.66
CA LYS A 352 -26.60 -1.90 41.21
C LYS A 352 -25.83 -0.82 41.97
N LEU A 353 -25.56 -1.02 43.27
CA LEU A 353 -24.76 -0.09 44.06
C LEU A 353 -23.28 -0.18 43.70
N GLU A 354 -22.76 -1.35 43.38
CA GLU A 354 -21.40 -1.57 42.95
C GLU A 354 -21.08 -0.91 41.56
N GLN A 355 -22.09 -0.71 40.72
CA GLN A 355 -21.94 0.05 39.49
C GLN A 355 -21.63 1.53 39.69
N VAL A 356 -21.73 2.05 40.91
CA VAL A 356 -21.39 3.44 41.25
C VAL A 356 -19.88 3.62 41.47
N PHE A 357 -19.16 2.52 41.67
CA PHE A 357 -17.69 2.51 41.78
C PHE A 357 -17.03 2.47 40.42
#